data_cee0a72d49f0487941fbb406ff28fca8
#
_entry.id   cee0a72d49f0487941fbb406ff28fca8
#
_cell.length_a   1.000
_cell.length_b   1.000
_cell.length_c   1.000
_cell.angle_alpha   90.00
_cell.angle_beta   90.00
_cell.angle_gamma   90.00
#
_symmetry.space_group_name_H-M   'P 1'
#
loop_
_entity.id
_entity.type
_entity.pdbx_description
1 polymer ?
#
loop_
_entity_poly.entity_id
_entity_poly.type
_entity_poly.pdbx_seq_one_letter_code
_entity_poly.pdbx_strand_id
1 'polypeptide(L)'
;IWFVVLYFYATAPKPRRHILRYQTRLQTAFPHTVLPKHSVFKQFIAFGEAVCDRFAVWQRKIRYEDLVIEDPDDIYSQVKRNERGQIFACSHLGNTEVCRALVSHHKNFRLNVLVHSKHAQAFNEALQKAGADHIRLIQVTDLDTTLMMELNSRIEDGEWIAIAADRVPVRGEKTADINFLGHTAPMPQGAWLLASLLKTQVNTLFCVKQNGRYHLKLRRFTDTSSWKRGNREAAVTAAMQGFADILAQECAQNPLQWFNFYDFWGEDAV
;
A
#
# COMPACT_ATOMS: atom_id res chain seq x y z
N ILE A 1 3.47 -18.17 -16.49
CA ILE A 1 2.44 -17.63 -15.57
C ILE A 1 1.16 -18.45 -15.62
N TRP A 2 0.54 -18.66 -16.79
CA TRP A 2 -0.80 -19.26 -16.93
C TRP A 2 -0.96 -20.60 -16.21
N PHE A 3 -0.03 -21.54 -16.36
CA PHE A 3 -0.11 -22.85 -15.70
C PHE A 3 -0.05 -22.74 -14.17
N VAL A 4 0.82 -21.86 -13.66
CA VAL A 4 0.96 -21.64 -12.22
C VAL A 4 -0.31 -21.00 -11.65
N VAL A 5 -0.84 -19.99 -12.33
CA VAL A 5 -2.09 -19.33 -11.92
C VAL A 5 -3.27 -20.30 -11.98
N LEU A 6 -3.38 -21.12 -13.02
CA LEU A 6 -4.43 -22.14 -13.15
C LEU A 6 -4.36 -23.16 -12.01
N TYR A 7 -3.16 -23.63 -11.67
CA TYR A 7 -2.94 -24.51 -10.54
C TYR A 7 -3.42 -23.88 -9.22
N PHE A 8 -2.97 -22.66 -8.90
CA PHE A 8 -3.40 -21.97 -7.69
C PHE A 8 -4.90 -21.68 -7.69
N TYR A 9 -5.47 -21.28 -8.82
CA TYR A 9 -6.90 -21.07 -8.93
C TYR A 9 -7.70 -22.35 -8.65
N ALA A 10 -7.25 -23.49 -9.16
CA ALA A 10 -7.90 -24.79 -8.95
C ALA A 10 -7.80 -25.27 -7.50
N THR A 11 -6.63 -25.07 -6.87
CA THR A 11 -6.31 -25.62 -5.54
C THR A 11 -6.61 -24.67 -4.37
N ALA A 12 -6.98 -23.42 -4.62
CA ALA A 12 -7.18 -22.40 -3.58
C ALA A 12 -8.67 -21.94 -3.47
N PRO A 13 -9.57 -22.76 -2.92
CA PRO A 13 -11.00 -22.42 -2.83
C PRO A 13 -11.27 -21.24 -1.90
N LYS A 14 -10.52 -21.09 -0.79
CA LYS A 14 -10.70 -19.96 0.15
C LYS A 14 -10.38 -18.62 -0.51
N PRO A 15 -9.19 -18.39 -1.11
CA PRO A 15 -8.90 -17.18 -1.87
C PRO A 15 -9.96 -16.85 -2.94
N ARG A 16 -10.46 -17.84 -3.68
CA ARG A 16 -11.53 -17.60 -4.67
C ARG A 16 -12.81 -17.07 -4.03
N ARG A 17 -13.21 -17.61 -2.87
CA ARG A 17 -14.38 -17.13 -2.12
C ARG A 17 -14.18 -15.68 -1.63
N HIS A 18 -12.99 -15.35 -1.11
CA HIS A 18 -12.69 -13.99 -0.65
C HIS A 18 -12.70 -12.99 -1.80
N ILE A 19 -12.10 -13.33 -2.94
CA ILE A 19 -12.17 -12.51 -4.14
C ILE A 19 -13.62 -12.31 -4.60
N LEU A 20 -14.42 -13.36 -4.66
CA LEU A 20 -15.82 -13.27 -5.06
C LEU A 20 -16.61 -12.35 -4.11
N ARG A 21 -16.41 -12.50 -2.79
CA ARG A 21 -17.02 -11.63 -1.78
C ARG A 21 -16.64 -10.16 -2.02
N TYR A 22 -15.36 -9.89 -2.21
CA TYR A 22 -14.88 -8.55 -2.54
C TYR A 22 -15.54 -7.99 -3.79
N GLN A 23 -15.54 -8.73 -4.89
CA GLN A 23 -16.11 -8.28 -6.16
C GLN A 23 -17.62 -8.04 -6.07
N THR A 24 -18.36 -8.88 -5.33
CA THR A 24 -19.80 -8.69 -5.09
C THR A 24 -20.05 -7.40 -4.30
N ARG A 25 -19.31 -7.16 -3.22
CA ARG A 25 -19.42 -5.93 -2.41
C ARG A 25 -19.04 -4.68 -3.20
N LEU A 26 -17.99 -4.80 -4.01
CA LEU A 26 -17.57 -3.71 -4.88
C LEU A 26 -18.68 -3.32 -5.87
N GLN A 27 -19.32 -4.28 -6.53
CA GLN A 27 -20.42 -4.02 -7.45
C GLN A 27 -21.68 -3.49 -6.74
N THR A 28 -21.92 -3.92 -5.50
CA THR A 28 -23.03 -3.38 -4.69
C THR A 28 -22.77 -1.93 -4.31
N ALA A 29 -21.55 -1.61 -3.88
CA ALA A 29 -21.17 -0.24 -3.50
C ALA A 29 -21.00 0.69 -4.73
N PHE A 30 -20.54 0.14 -5.86
CA PHE A 30 -20.32 0.86 -7.11
C PHE A 30 -20.98 0.14 -8.30
N PRO A 31 -22.30 0.32 -8.51
CA PRO A 31 -23.06 -0.43 -9.54
C PRO A 31 -22.54 -0.24 -10.98
N HIS A 32 -21.85 0.86 -11.25
CA HIS A 32 -21.25 1.14 -12.57
C HIS A 32 -19.90 0.43 -12.81
N THR A 33 -19.35 -0.25 -11.79
CA THR A 33 -18.10 -1.01 -11.94
C THR A 33 -18.33 -2.24 -12.81
N VAL A 34 -17.67 -2.30 -13.95
CA VAL A 34 -17.80 -3.41 -14.89
C VAL A 34 -16.75 -4.49 -14.56
N LEU A 35 -17.22 -5.66 -14.15
CA LEU A 35 -16.38 -6.83 -14.00
C LEU A 35 -16.42 -7.67 -15.28
N PRO A 36 -15.27 -8.10 -15.81
CA PRO A 36 -15.24 -8.95 -17.01
C PRO A 36 -15.71 -10.39 -16.68
N LYS A 37 -16.11 -11.15 -17.70
CA LYS A 37 -16.36 -12.59 -17.52
C LYS A 37 -15.15 -13.26 -16.87
N HIS A 38 -15.40 -14.21 -15.96
CA HIS A 38 -14.37 -14.90 -15.17
C HIS A 38 -13.47 -13.96 -14.36
N SER A 39 -14.04 -12.90 -13.79
CA SER A 39 -13.32 -11.84 -13.06
C SER A 39 -12.45 -12.40 -11.92
N VAL A 40 -12.93 -13.40 -11.17
CA VAL A 40 -12.14 -14.04 -10.10
C VAL A 40 -10.85 -14.64 -10.65
N PHE A 41 -10.93 -15.42 -11.75
CA PHE A 41 -9.74 -15.97 -12.39
C PHE A 41 -8.82 -14.89 -12.96
N LYS A 42 -9.39 -13.85 -13.57
CA LYS A 42 -8.63 -12.71 -14.09
C LYS A 42 -7.92 -11.92 -12.99
N GLN A 43 -8.46 -11.88 -11.77
CA GLN A 43 -7.76 -11.27 -10.62
C GLN A 43 -6.55 -12.11 -10.18
N PHE A 44 -6.61 -13.44 -10.26
CA PHE A 44 -5.42 -14.28 -10.08
C PHE A 44 -4.37 -14.04 -11.17
N ILE A 45 -4.79 -13.87 -12.43
CA ILE A 45 -3.87 -13.51 -13.53
C ILE A 45 -3.21 -12.15 -13.25
N ALA A 46 -3.99 -11.13 -12.90
CA ALA A 46 -3.48 -9.80 -12.58
C ALA A 46 -2.45 -9.83 -11.42
N PHE A 47 -2.70 -10.65 -10.40
CA PHE A 47 -1.74 -10.87 -9.32
C PHE A 47 -0.45 -11.55 -9.83
N GLY A 48 -0.57 -12.59 -10.65
CA GLY A 48 0.59 -13.26 -11.25
C GLY A 48 1.42 -12.32 -12.12
N GLU A 49 0.77 -11.47 -12.92
CA GLU A 49 1.43 -10.43 -13.71
C GLU A 49 2.15 -9.42 -12.79
N ALA A 50 1.51 -8.94 -11.73
CA ALA A 50 2.13 -8.02 -10.77
C ALA A 50 3.38 -8.63 -10.12
N VAL A 51 3.36 -9.93 -9.80
CA VAL A 51 4.55 -10.63 -9.28
C VAL A 51 5.67 -10.66 -10.32
N CYS A 52 5.37 -10.93 -11.58
CA CYS A 52 6.39 -10.92 -12.65
C CYS A 52 6.93 -9.51 -12.92
N ASP A 53 6.07 -8.50 -12.89
CA ASP A 53 6.47 -7.12 -13.11
C ASP A 53 7.43 -6.61 -12.00
N ARG A 54 7.37 -7.16 -10.76
CA ARG A 54 8.39 -6.91 -9.72
C ARG A 54 9.80 -7.26 -10.20
N PHE A 55 9.94 -8.44 -10.82
CA PHE A 55 11.23 -8.85 -11.38
C PHE A 55 11.65 -7.97 -12.58
N ALA A 56 10.69 -7.52 -13.39
CA ALA A 56 10.96 -6.61 -14.49
C ALA A 56 11.49 -5.24 -14.01
N VAL A 57 10.97 -4.72 -12.88
CA VAL A 57 11.51 -3.51 -12.24
C VAL A 57 12.94 -3.75 -11.74
N TRP A 58 13.20 -4.88 -11.08
CA TRP A 58 14.53 -5.20 -10.59
C TRP A 58 15.56 -5.36 -11.71
N GLN A 59 15.12 -5.88 -12.86
CA GLN A 59 15.94 -5.99 -14.07
C GLN A 59 16.01 -4.68 -14.88
N ARG A 60 15.43 -3.58 -14.37
CA ARG A 60 15.34 -2.26 -15.06
C ARG A 60 14.65 -2.33 -16.44
N LYS A 61 13.74 -3.30 -16.62
CA LYS A 61 12.89 -3.40 -17.82
C LYS A 61 11.65 -2.51 -17.70
N ILE A 62 11.20 -2.20 -16.49
CA ILE A 62 10.23 -1.14 -16.18
C ILE A 62 11.03 -0.02 -15.53
N ARG A 63 11.03 1.15 -16.15
CA ARG A 63 11.81 2.32 -15.74
C ARG A 63 10.87 3.46 -15.37
N TYR A 64 11.43 4.52 -14.81
CA TYR A 64 10.70 5.73 -14.48
C TYR A 64 9.92 6.31 -15.68
N GLU A 65 10.53 6.32 -16.86
CA GLU A 65 9.94 6.87 -18.09
C GLU A 65 8.72 6.07 -18.58
N ASP A 66 8.57 4.82 -18.11
CA ASP A 66 7.43 3.97 -18.45
C ASP A 66 6.21 4.23 -17.54
N LEU A 67 6.39 5.01 -16.46
CA LEU A 67 5.33 5.34 -15.53
C LEU A 67 4.54 6.57 -15.99
N VAL A 68 3.23 6.54 -15.72
CA VAL A 68 2.38 7.72 -15.77
C VAL A 68 2.24 8.25 -14.35
N ILE A 69 2.73 9.46 -14.08
CA ILE A 69 2.70 10.06 -12.75
C ILE A 69 1.52 11.02 -12.68
N GLU A 70 0.60 10.73 -11.78
CA GLU A 70 -0.57 11.55 -11.46
C GLU A 70 -0.36 12.20 -10.09
N ASP A 71 0.14 13.43 -10.08
CA ASP A 71 0.53 14.18 -8.88
C ASP A 71 0.02 15.62 -8.93
N PRO A 72 -1.29 15.86 -8.76
CA PRO A 72 -1.85 17.21 -8.80
C PRO A 72 -1.45 18.07 -7.60
N ASP A 73 -0.96 17.47 -6.52
CA ASP A 73 -0.57 18.16 -5.30
C ASP A 73 0.92 18.49 -5.25
N ASP A 74 1.67 18.20 -6.35
CA ASP A 74 3.10 18.45 -6.49
C ASP A 74 3.96 17.81 -5.37
N ILE A 75 3.55 16.62 -4.91
CA ILE A 75 4.25 15.85 -3.86
C ILE A 75 5.64 15.46 -4.33
N TYR A 76 5.75 15.09 -5.60
CA TYR A 76 7.00 14.67 -6.22
C TYR A 76 8.08 15.76 -6.22
N SER A 77 7.71 17.02 -6.38
CA SER A 77 8.65 18.14 -6.25
C SER A 77 9.14 18.33 -4.82
N GLN A 78 8.34 17.99 -3.82
CA GLN A 78 8.75 18.05 -2.41
C GLN A 78 9.83 17.02 -2.09
N VAL A 79 9.72 15.83 -2.69
CA VAL A 79 10.77 14.78 -2.61
C VAL A 79 12.11 15.31 -3.12
N LYS A 80 12.10 16.13 -4.16
CA LYS A 80 13.35 16.70 -4.74
C LYS A 80 13.99 17.79 -3.90
N ARG A 81 13.20 18.52 -3.11
CA ARG A 81 13.69 19.68 -2.33
C ARG A 81 14.44 19.30 -1.06
N ASN A 82 14.45 18.02 -0.70
CA ASN A 82 15.07 17.51 0.53
C ASN A 82 14.55 18.23 1.78
N GLU A 83 13.25 18.56 1.77
CA GLU A 83 12.53 19.09 2.92
C GLU A 83 12.24 17.96 3.91
N ARG A 84 11.66 18.27 5.06
CA ARG A 84 11.23 17.30 6.05
C ARG A 84 10.40 16.18 5.39
N GLY A 85 10.75 14.94 5.65
CA GLY A 85 10.11 13.78 5.04
C GLY A 85 8.63 13.64 5.44
N GLN A 86 7.91 12.83 4.67
CA GLN A 86 6.48 12.60 4.84
C GLN A 86 6.16 11.11 4.77
N ILE A 87 4.91 10.75 5.02
CA ILE A 87 4.45 9.36 4.99
C ILE A 87 3.62 9.11 3.72
N PHE A 88 3.87 7.99 3.06
CA PHE A 88 2.97 7.40 2.10
C PHE A 88 2.14 6.30 2.74
N ALA A 89 0.82 6.49 2.81
CA ALA A 89 -0.13 5.44 3.10
C ALA A 89 -0.41 4.67 1.79
N CYS A 90 0.00 3.42 1.78
CA CYS A 90 -0.12 2.52 0.64
C CYS A 90 -1.20 1.45 0.89
N SER A 91 -1.51 0.67 -0.14
CA SER A 91 -2.39 -0.48 -0.04
C SER A 91 -1.88 -1.66 -0.87
N HIS A 92 -2.56 -2.80 -0.77
CA HIS A 92 -2.33 -3.96 -1.65
C HIS A 92 -3.11 -3.85 -2.97
N LEU A 93 -3.52 -2.65 -3.37
CA LEU A 93 -4.08 -2.36 -4.69
C LEU A 93 -2.95 -2.06 -5.66
N GLY A 94 -2.88 -2.83 -6.75
CA GLY A 94 -1.86 -2.67 -7.78
C GLY A 94 -0.49 -3.21 -7.36
N ASN A 95 0.57 -2.55 -7.80
CA ASN A 95 1.94 -3.02 -7.60
C ASN A 95 2.87 -1.91 -7.09
N THR A 96 2.90 -1.73 -5.77
CA THR A 96 3.74 -0.72 -5.12
C THR A 96 5.25 -0.95 -5.33
N GLU A 97 5.67 -2.19 -5.66
CA GLU A 97 7.08 -2.46 -6.00
C GLU A 97 7.55 -1.70 -7.25
N VAL A 98 6.62 -1.34 -8.13
CA VAL A 98 6.94 -0.52 -9.32
C VAL A 98 7.38 0.89 -8.91
N CYS A 99 6.98 1.38 -7.74
CA CYS A 99 7.44 2.67 -7.20
C CYS A 99 8.96 2.72 -6.98
N ARG A 100 9.65 1.56 -6.96
CA ARG A 100 11.12 1.51 -6.94
C ARG A 100 11.75 2.18 -8.14
N ALA A 101 11.09 2.15 -9.31
CA ALA A 101 11.58 2.85 -10.50
C ALA A 101 11.64 4.36 -10.25
N LEU A 102 10.65 4.92 -9.52
CA LEU A 102 10.64 6.32 -9.10
C LEU A 102 11.79 6.62 -8.14
N VAL A 103 11.94 5.80 -7.09
CA VAL A 103 12.98 6.00 -6.06
C VAL A 103 14.37 5.92 -6.69
N SER A 104 14.61 4.93 -7.55
CA SER A 104 15.90 4.74 -8.21
C SER A 104 16.27 5.85 -9.20
N HIS A 105 15.28 6.62 -9.68
CA HIS A 105 15.52 7.76 -10.57
C HIS A 105 16.08 8.99 -9.84
N HIS A 106 15.83 9.10 -8.51
CA HIS A 106 16.26 10.23 -7.70
C HIS A 106 17.33 9.82 -6.69
N LYS A 107 18.57 10.24 -6.92
CA LYS A 107 19.74 9.91 -6.10
C LYS A 107 19.62 10.35 -4.62
N ASN A 108 18.82 11.38 -4.35
CA ASN A 108 18.66 11.93 -2.99
C ASN A 108 17.37 11.47 -2.30
N PHE A 109 16.52 10.71 -2.99
CA PHE A 109 15.27 10.23 -2.40
C PHE A 109 15.51 8.93 -1.63
N ARG A 110 15.26 8.95 -0.34
CA ARG A 110 15.35 7.79 0.54
C ARG A 110 13.97 7.40 1.03
N LEU A 111 13.61 6.13 0.83
CA LEU A 111 12.31 5.59 1.20
C LEU A 111 12.49 4.44 2.19
N ASN A 112 11.92 4.60 3.38
CA ASN A 112 11.84 3.57 4.40
C ASN A 112 10.49 2.88 4.28
N VAL A 113 10.47 1.59 3.94
CA VAL A 113 9.24 0.81 3.81
C VAL A 113 9.05 -0.01 5.07
N LEU A 114 7.97 0.26 5.80
CA LEU A 114 7.66 -0.47 7.03
C LEU A 114 6.98 -1.80 6.67
N VAL A 115 7.54 -2.89 7.18
CA VAL A 115 7.09 -4.26 6.86
C VAL A 115 7.01 -5.13 8.12
N HIS A 116 6.07 -6.06 8.16
CA HIS A 116 5.94 -7.07 9.21
C HIS A 116 6.71 -8.38 8.87
N SER A 117 7.75 -8.30 8.06
CA SER A 117 8.51 -9.46 7.59
C SER A 117 9.80 -9.66 8.37
N LYS A 118 10.00 -10.88 8.89
CA LYS A 118 11.27 -11.29 9.50
C LYS A 118 12.46 -11.33 8.50
N HIS A 119 12.19 -11.21 7.22
CA HIS A 119 13.19 -11.25 6.15
C HIS A 119 13.65 -9.86 5.70
N ALA A 120 13.23 -8.79 6.39
CA ALA A 120 13.61 -7.42 6.03
C ALA A 120 15.12 -7.22 5.99
N GLN A 121 15.86 -7.77 6.96
CA GLN A 121 17.33 -7.66 7.01
C GLN A 121 18.01 -8.32 5.80
N ALA A 122 17.69 -9.60 5.52
CA ALA A 122 18.25 -10.32 4.38
C ALA A 122 17.93 -9.63 3.04
N PHE A 123 16.75 -9.04 2.96
CA PHE A 123 16.33 -8.27 1.79
C PHE A 123 17.12 -6.96 1.65
N ASN A 124 17.37 -6.24 2.75
CA ASN A 124 18.20 -5.03 2.75
C ASN A 124 19.65 -5.34 2.31
N GLU A 125 20.22 -6.44 2.78
CA GLU A 125 21.56 -6.89 2.35
C GLU A 125 21.60 -7.16 0.83
N ALA A 126 20.54 -7.78 0.28
CA ALA A 126 20.44 -8.01 -1.16
C ALA A 126 20.29 -6.69 -1.94
N LEU A 127 19.53 -5.71 -1.41
CA LEU A 127 19.38 -4.38 -2.01
C LEU A 127 20.71 -3.63 -2.02
N GLN A 128 21.45 -3.64 -0.92
CA GLN A 128 22.78 -3.00 -0.83
C GLN A 128 23.77 -3.60 -1.85
N LYS A 129 23.82 -4.93 -1.95
CA LYS A 129 24.65 -5.62 -2.95
C LYS A 129 24.27 -5.26 -4.39
N ALA A 130 23.01 -4.93 -4.63
CA ALA A 130 22.50 -4.48 -5.93
C ALA A 130 22.67 -2.96 -6.18
N GLY A 131 23.27 -2.21 -5.22
CA GLY A 131 23.44 -0.75 -5.32
C GLY A 131 22.11 0.02 -5.22
N ALA A 132 21.14 -0.52 -4.50
CA ALA A 132 19.82 0.07 -4.32
C ALA A 132 19.65 0.66 -2.90
N ASP A 133 20.62 1.48 -2.48
CA ASP A 133 20.72 2.02 -1.11
C ASP A 133 19.61 3.03 -0.75
N HIS A 134 18.79 3.41 -1.72
CA HIS A 134 17.73 4.41 -1.55
C HIS A 134 16.45 3.85 -0.95
N ILE A 135 16.29 2.53 -0.88
CA ILE A 135 15.14 1.86 -0.29
C ILE A 135 15.60 1.00 0.86
N ARG A 136 14.98 1.20 2.02
CA ARG A 136 15.24 0.41 3.21
C ARG A 136 13.95 -0.22 3.72
N LEU A 137 13.96 -1.54 3.94
CA LEU A 137 12.88 -2.20 4.65
C LEU A 137 13.18 -2.12 6.16
N ILE A 138 12.22 -1.63 6.92
CA ILE A 138 12.27 -1.59 8.37
C ILE A 138 11.23 -2.56 8.89
N GLN A 139 11.68 -3.57 9.63
CA GLN A 139 10.77 -4.50 10.26
C GLN A 139 10.09 -3.82 11.45
N VAL A 140 8.77 -3.82 11.44
CA VAL A 140 7.95 -3.32 12.54
C VAL A 140 7.28 -4.52 13.19
N THR A 141 7.77 -4.90 14.37
CA THR A 141 7.11 -5.89 15.23
C THR A 141 6.32 -5.21 16.33
N ASP A 142 6.89 -4.13 16.86
CA ASP A 142 6.28 -3.26 17.88
C ASP A 142 6.84 -1.84 17.66
N LEU A 143 5.99 -0.84 17.80
CA LEU A 143 6.40 0.57 17.79
C LEU A 143 6.99 0.92 19.15
N ASP A 144 8.24 0.53 19.39
CA ASP A 144 8.97 0.90 20.62
C ASP A 144 9.56 2.32 20.53
N THR A 145 10.06 2.81 21.66
CA THR A 145 10.62 4.16 21.74
C THR A 145 11.85 4.34 20.83
N THR A 146 12.67 3.30 20.72
CA THR A 146 13.92 3.34 19.92
C THR A 146 13.61 3.49 18.44
N LEU A 147 12.68 2.65 17.95
CA LEU A 147 12.22 2.73 16.56
C LEU A 147 11.55 4.09 16.28
N MET A 148 10.75 4.60 17.21
CA MET A 148 10.11 5.92 17.05
C MET A 148 11.13 7.05 16.95
N MET A 149 12.19 7.04 17.77
CA MET A 149 13.27 8.01 17.69
C MET A 149 14.03 7.90 16.36
N GLU A 150 14.32 6.70 15.91
CA GLU A 150 14.96 6.45 14.61
C GLU A 150 14.10 6.99 13.45
N LEU A 151 12.82 6.66 13.41
CA LEU A 151 11.91 7.11 12.37
C LEU A 151 11.74 8.63 12.37
N ASN A 152 11.68 9.24 13.55
CA ASN A 152 11.63 10.71 13.66
C ASN A 152 12.90 11.37 13.09
N SER A 153 14.09 10.86 13.45
CA SER A 153 15.34 11.38 12.89
C SER A 153 15.36 11.28 11.37
N ARG A 154 14.92 10.16 10.81
CA ARG A 154 14.86 9.96 9.36
C ARG A 154 13.93 10.95 8.67
N ILE A 155 12.75 11.20 9.25
CA ILE A 155 11.80 12.21 8.74
C ILE A 155 12.42 13.62 8.78
N GLU A 156 13.10 13.99 9.87
CA GLU A 156 13.79 15.28 9.97
C GLU A 156 14.93 15.41 8.95
N ASP A 157 15.61 14.29 8.63
CA ASP A 157 16.66 14.21 7.62
C ASP A 157 16.13 14.18 6.17
N GLY A 158 14.81 14.33 5.97
CA GLY A 158 14.17 14.36 4.65
C GLY A 158 13.89 12.97 4.06
N GLU A 159 14.05 11.89 4.82
CA GLU A 159 13.71 10.54 4.37
C GLU A 159 12.19 10.31 4.49
N TRP A 160 11.62 9.61 3.53
CA TRP A 160 10.18 9.31 3.49
C TRP A 160 9.90 7.92 4.04
N ILE A 161 8.67 7.73 4.51
CA ILE A 161 8.20 6.45 5.04
C ILE A 161 7.03 5.97 4.18
N ALA A 162 7.02 4.68 3.81
CA ALA A 162 5.87 4.03 3.20
C ALA A 162 5.34 2.92 4.12
N ILE A 163 4.04 2.89 4.33
CA ILE A 163 3.37 1.90 5.16
C ILE A 163 2.05 1.46 4.51
N ALA A 164 1.79 0.14 4.49
CA ALA A 164 0.50 -0.38 4.07
C ALA A 164 -0.56 -0.11 5.14
N ALA A 165 -1.70 0.46 4.73
CA ALA A 165 -2.78 0.88 5.63
C ALA A 165 -4.08 0.08 5.45
N ASP A 166 -4.06 -0.98 4.63
CA ASP A 166 -5.24 -1.78 4.28
C ASP A 166 -5.21 -3.23 4.77
N ARG A 167 -4.12 -3.69 5.38
CA ARG A 167 -4.01 -5.09 5.83
C ARG A 167 -3.65 -5.18 7.30
N VAL A 168 -4.46 -5.90 8.05
CA VAL A 168 -4.17 -6.23 9.45
C VAL A 168 -3.09 -7.31 9.49
N PRO A 169 -1.96 -7.09 10.16
CA PRO A 169 -0.97 -8.12 10.40
C PRO A 169 -1.51 -9.27 11.24
N VAL A 170 -0.93 -10.45 11.08
CA VAL A 170 -1.39 -11.69 11.74
C VAL A 170 -1.32 -11.64 13.27
N ARG A 171 -0.55 -10.72 13.86
CA ARG A 171 -0.39 -10.57 15.30
C ARG A 171 -0.26 -9.10 15.73
N GLY A 172 -1.02 -8.73 16.76
CA GLY A 172 -0.68 -7.68 17.71
C GLY A 172 -1.00 -6.24 17.33
N GLU A 173 -1.54 -5.93 16.16
CA GLU A 173 -1.88 -4.54 15.84
C GLU A 173 -3.26 -4.14 16.37
N LYS A 174 -3.35 -2.87 16.79
CA LYS A 174 -4.63 -2.24 17.07
C LYS A 174 -5.39 -2.04 15.77
N THR A 175 -6.63 -2.48 15.76
CA THR A 175 -7.57 -2.29 14.67
C THR A 175 -8.72 -1.37 15.10
N ALA A 176 -9.41 -0.79 14.12
CA ALA A 176 -10.72 -0.19 14.33
C ALA A 176 -11.65 -0.69 13.24
N ASP A 177 -12.93 -0.74 13.58
CA ASP A 177 -13.98 -1.12 12.66
C ASP A 177 -14.30 0.05 11.74
N ILE A 178 -14.07 -0.14 10.45
CA ILE A 178 -14.24 0.87 9.40
C ILE A 178 -15.23 0.35 8.36
N ASN A 179 -16.06 1.22 7.83
CA ASN A 179 -16.93 0.86 6.71
C ASN A 179 -16.08 0.75 5.43
N PHE A 180 -16.06 -0.43 4.82
CA PHE A 180 -15.43 -0.65 3.53
C PHE A 180 -16.37 -1.40 2.59
N LEU A 181 -16.71 -0.79 1.47
CA LEU A 181 -17.67 -1.30 0.48
C LEU A 181 -19.04 -1.64 1.09
N GLY A 182 -19.50 -0.80 2.01
CA GLY A 182 -20.80 -0.94 2.67
C GLY A 182 -20.85 -1.95 3.83
N HIS A 183 -19.72 -2.52 4.21
CA HIS A 183 -19.60 -3.51 5.29
C HIS A 183 -18.52 -3.12 6.28
N THR A 184 -18.75 -3.40 7.55
CA THR A 184 -17.74 -3.20 8.60
C THR A 184 -16.57 -4.16 8.42
N ALA A 185 -15.35 -3.63 8.43
CA ALA A 185 -14.11 -4.40 8.35
C ALA A 185 -13.09 -3.90 9.38
N PRO A 186 -12.33 -4.80 10.02
CA PRO A 186 -11.23 -4.38 10.86
C PRO A 186 -10.08 -3.87 9.98
N MET A 187 -9.65 -2.63 10.21
CA MET A 187 -8.50 -2.03 9.52
C MET A 187 -7.41 -1.63 10.52
N PRO A 188 -6.12 -1.65 10.12
CA PRO A 188 -5.02 -1.37 11.03
C PRO A 188 -4.94 0.11 11.37
N GLN A 189 -4.72 0.43 12.65
CA GLN A 189 -4.46 1.79 13.12
C GLN A 189 -3.00 2.23 12.97
N GLY A 190 -2.06 1.28 12.74
CA GLY A 190 -0.62 1.49 12.84
C GLY A 190 -0.09 2.67 12.04
N ALA A 191 -0.49 2.79 10.77
CA ALA A 191 -0.07 3.88 9.89
C ALA A 191 -0.44 5.27 10.45
N TRP A 192 -1.65 5.40 10.97
CA TRP A 192 -2.21 6.66 11.46
C TRP A 192 -1.68 7.03 12.84
N LEU A 193 -1.50 6.04 13.71
CA LEU A 193 -0.84 6.22 15.01
C LEU A 193 0.61 6.69 14.82
N LEU A 194 1.36 6.03 13.93
CA LEU A 194 2.71 6.41 13.57
C LEU A 194 2.76 7.87 13.07
N ALA A 195 1.92 8.20 12.09
CA ALA A 195 1.84 9.54 11.55
C ALA A 195 1.55 10.59 12.65
N SER A 196 0.62 10.29 13.55
CA SER A 196 0.25 11.17 14.66
C SER A 196 1.39 11.40 15.66
N LEU A 197 2.28 10.44 15.84
CA LEU A 197 3.45 10.55 16.70
C LEU A 197 4.57 11.33 16.03
N LEU A 198 4.80 11.08 14.74
CA LEU A 198 5.80 11.80 13.94
C LEU A 198 5.32 13.20 13.52
N LYS A 199 4.06 13.56 13.73
CA LYS A 199 3.46 14.86 13.39
C LYS A 199 3.83 15.31 11.98
N THR A 200 3.53 14.49 11.01
CA THR A 200 3.91 14.72 9.61
C THR A 200 2.72 14.62 8.66
N GLN A 201 2.89 15.13 7.46
CA GLN A 201 1.95 14.97 6.35
C GLN A 201 1.87 13.50 5.94
N VAL A 202 0.67 13.02 5.73
CA VAL A 202 0.38 11.73 5.10
C VAL A 202 -0.18 11.97 3.70
N ASN A 203 0.37 11.25 2.74
CA ASN A 203 -0.10 11.24 1.35
C ASN A 203 -0.55 9.82 1.00
N THR A 204 -1.52 9.67 0.12
CA THR A 204 -1.87 8.38 -0.44
C THR A 204 -0.99 8.06 -1.65
N LEU A 205 -0.63 6.79 -1.78
CA LEU A 205 0.14 6.29 -2.92
C LEU A 205 -0.49 5.01 -3.43
N PHE A 206 -0.92 5.04 -4.70
CA PHE A 206 -1.41 3.88 -5.43
C PHE A 206 -0.61 3.69 -6.71
N CYS A 207 -0.34 2.45 -7.09
CA CYS A 207 0.36 2.13 -8.32
C CYS A 207 -0.39 1.03 -9.08
N VAL A 208 -1.25 1.44 -10.00
CA VAL A 208 -2.16 0.55 -10.72
C VAL A 208 -1.78 0.42 -12.19
N LYS A 209 -2.03 -0.74 -12.81
CA LYS A 209 -1.77 -0.97 -14.23
C LYS A 209 -3.03 -0.69 -15.04
N GLN A 210 -2.96 0.29 -15.92
CA GLN A 210 -4.06 0.66 -16.82
C GLN A 210 -3.54 0.72 -18.26
N ASN A 211 -4.23 0.09 -19.19
CA ASN A 211 -3.84 0.06 -20.61
C ASN A 211 -2.37 -0.35 -20.84
N GLY A 212 -1.87 -1.31 -20.06
CA GLY A 212 -0.51 -1.82 -20.15
C GLY A 212 0.58 -0.95 -19.51
N ARG A 213 0.26 0.23 -18.97
CA ARG A 213 1.18 1.14 -18.27
C ARG A 213 0.86 1.23 -16.80
N TYR A 214 1.86 1.49 -15.98
CA TYR A 214 1.67 1.76 -14.56
C TYR A 214 1.39 3.24 -14.33
N HIS A 215 0.29 3.51 -13.62
CA HIS A 215 -0.12 4.83 -13.14
C HIS A 215 0.23 4.93 -11.66
N LEU A 216 1.13 5.83 -11.35
CA LEU A 216 1.51 6.18 -9.99
C LEU A 216 0.70 7.40 -9.57
N LYS A 217 -0.26 7.18 -8.68
CA LYS A 217 -1.17 8.21 -8.18
C LYS A 217 -0.71 8.68 -6.81
N LEU A 218 -0.34 9.93 -6.71
CA LEU A 218 0.05 10.62 -5.49
C LEU A 218 -1.00 11.67 -5.15
N ARG A 219 -1.48 11.68 -3.90
CA ARG A 219 -2.45 12.67 -3.41
C ARG A 219 -2.12 13.06 -1.98
N ARG A 220 -2.16 14.35 -1.70
CA ARG A 220 -2.13 14.84 -0.33
C ARG A 220 -3.39 14.38 0.39
N PHE A 221 -3.23 13.84 1.61
CA PHE A 221 -4.35 13.24 2.31
C PHE A 221 -4.64 13.95 3.64
N THR A 222 -3.77 13.86 4.62
CA THR A 222 -4.00 14.48 5.93
C THR A 222 -2.70 14.95 6.57
N ASP A 223 -2.75 16.10 7.24
CA ASP A 223 -1.64 16.59 8.06
C ASP A 223 -1.93 16.29 9.53
N THR A 224 -1.05 15.51 10.15
CA THR A 224 -1.20 15.09 11.55
C THR A 224 -0.54 16.04 12.54
N SER A 225 0.13 17.10 12.09
CA SER A 225 0.84 18.06 12.94
C SER A 225 -0.06 18.72 13.98
N SER A 226 -1.32 18.96 13.62
CA SER A 226 -2.34 19.57 14.47
C SER A 226 -3.04 18.60 15.41
N TRP A 227 -2.81 17.28 15.29
CA TRP A 227 -3.48 16.29 16.12
C TRP A 227 -2.97 16.33 17.55
N LYS A 228 -3.88 16.54 18.51
CA LYS A 228 -3.59 16.59 19.94
C LYS A 228 -3.99 15.29 20.61
N ARG A 229 -3.44 15.01 21.80
CA ARG A 229 -3.76 13.81 22.57
C ARG A 229 -5.27 13.63 22.78
N GLY A 230 -6.00 14.71 23.03
CA GLY A 230 -7.44 14.66 23.32
C GLY A 230 -8.34 14.38 22.12
N ASN A 231 -7.87 14.60 20.88
CA ASN A 231 -8.64 14.34 19.67
C ASN A 231 -8.03 13.24 18.77
N ARG A 232 -6.92 12.64 19.21
CA ARG A 232 -6.14 11.69 18.39
C ARG A 232 -6.97 10.50 17.94
N GLU A 233 -7.73 9.89 18.83
CA GLU A 233 -8.51 8.69 18.53
C GLU A 233 -9.56 8.98 17.44
N ALA A 234 -10.31 10.06 17.59
CA ALA A 234 -11.28 10.49 16.59
C ALA A 234 -10.60 10.84 15.25
N ALA A 235 -9.46 11.51 15.29
CA ALA A 235 -8.71 11.87 14.09
C ALA A 235 -8.14 10.63 13.37
N VAL A 236 -7.63 9.65 14.11
CA VAL A 236 -7.19 8.36 13.57
C VAL A 236 -8.33 7.64 12.89
N THR A 237 -9.48 7.50 13.55
CA THR A 237 -10.65 6.83 12.98
C THR A 237 -11.15 7.53 11.72
N ALA A 238 -11.21 8.88 11.74
CA ALA A 238 -11.60 9.66 10.57
C ALA A 238 -10.63 9.49 9.40
N ALA A 239 -9.32 9.47 9.67
CA ALA A 239 -8.31 9.23 8.63
C ALA A 239 -8.39 7.80 8.07
N MET A 240 -8.64 6.81 8.91
CA MET A 240 -8.87 5.43 8.46
C MET A 240 -10.07 5.32 7.54
N GLN A 241 -11.21 5.95 7.91
CA GLN A 241 -12.40 5.94 7.07
C GLN A 241 -12.16 6.69 5.75
N GLY A 242 -11.55 7.86 5.79
CA GLY A 242 -11.22 8.61 4.57
C GLY A 242 -10.30 7.84 3.63
N PHE A 243 -9.30 7.12 4.17
CA PHE A 243 -8.44 6.25 3.36
C PHE A 243 -9.21 5.07 2.76
N ALA A 244 -10.09 4.43 3.54
CA ALA A 244 -10.94 3.35 3.07
C ALA A 244 -11.86 3.80 1.93
N ASP A 245 -12.41 5.02 2.02
CA ASP A 245 -13.26 5.60 0.97
C ASP A 245 -12.47 5.84 -0.32
N ILE A 246 -11.25 6.37 -0.23
CA ILE A 246 -10.35 6.55 -1.38
C ILE A 246 -9.97 5.19 -1.98
N LEU A 247 -9.60 4.23 -1.14
CA LEU A 247 -9.27 2.88 -1.58
C LEU A 247 -10.44 2.21 -2.30
N ALA A 248 -11.67 2.39 -1.79
CA ALA A 248 -12.86 1.85 -2.43
C ALA A 248 -13.09 2.44 -3.84
N GLN A 249 -12.88 3.76 -4.01
CA GLN A 249 -12.95 4.42 -5.31
C GLN A 249 -11.87 3.91 -6.27
N GLU A 250 -10.64 3.76 -5.81
CA GLU A 250 -9.55 3.21 -6.61
C GLU A 250 -9.79 1.73 -6.98
N CYS A 251 -10.37 0.94 -6.08
CA CYS A 251 -10.83 -0.42 -6.36
C CYS A 251 -11.93 -0.45 -7.44
N ALA A 252 -12.87 0.50 -7.42
CA ALA A 252 -13.92 0.57 -8.43
C ALA A 252 -13.38 0.87 -9.84
N GLN A 253 -12.32 1.66 -9.93
CA GLN A 253 -11.62 1.94 -11.18
C GLN A 253 -10.71 0.79 -11.64
N ASN A 254 -10.18 0.00 -10.69
CA ASN A 254 -9.21 -1.06 -10.92
C ASN A 254 -9.61 -2.38 -10.25
N PRO A 255 -10.79 -2.94 -10.56
CA PRO A 255 -11.49 -3.94 -9.73
C PRO A 255 -10.75 -5.27 -9.60
N LEU A 256 -9.82 -5.57 -10.49
CA LEU A 256 -9.06 -6.84 -10.47
C LEU A 256 -7.69 -6.71 -9.82
N GLN A 257 -7.34 -5.56 -9.25
CA GLN A 257 -5.98 -5.30 -8.79
C GLN A 257 -5.84 -5.17 -7.27
N TRP A 258 -6.90 -5.35 -6.48
CA TRP A 258 -6.78 -5.39 -5.03
C TRP A 258 -6.46 -6.82 -4.56
N PHE A 259 -5.21 -7.04 -4.15
CA PHE A 259 -4.65 -8.38 -3.91
C PHE A 259 -4.76 -8.83 -2.45
N ASN A 260 -5.93 -8.62 -1.84
CA ASN A 260 -6.28 -9.14 -0.53
C ASN A 260 -7.10 -10.44 -0.65
N PHE A 261 -6.38 -11.58 -0.64
CA PHE A 261 -6.96 -12.91 -0.88
C PHE A 261 -7.25 -13.68 0.41
N TYR A 262 -7.52 -12.96 1.49
CA TYR A 262 -7.86 -13.51 2.79
C TYR A 262 -9.23 -12.97 3.26
N ASP A 263 -9.72 -13.47 4.40
CA ASP A 263 -10.97 -13.01 5.01
C ASP A 263 -10.84 -11.60 5.58
N PHE A 264 -10.96 -10.61 4.72
CA PHE A 264 -10.78 -9.20 5.07
C PHE A 264 -11.83 -8.69 6.04
N TRP A 265 -13.05 -9.22 5.99
CA TRP A 265 -14.16 -8.80 6.85
C TRP A 265 -14.34 -9.67 8.10
N GLY A 266 -13.53 -10.73 8.28
CA GLY A 266 -13.60 -11.61 9.45
C GLY A 266 -14.86 -12.48 9.52
N GLU A 267 -15.43 -12.85 8.38
CA GLU A 267 -16.71 -13.60 8.29
C GLU A 267 -16.54 -15.11 8.14
N ASP A 268 -15.31 -15.59 7.97
CA ASP A 268 -15.04 -17.04 7.83
C ASP A 268 -14.92 -17.75 9.20
N ALA A 269 -14.98 -17.00 10.30
CA ALA A 269 -14.84 -17.51 11.67
C ALA A 269 -16.21 -17.81 12.28
N VAL A 270 -16.96 -18.75 11.68
CA VAL A 270 -18.05 -19.46 12.38
C VAL A 270 -18.11 -20.88 11.85
#